data_3626bda85caede6def6c0a55d42584e0
#
_entry.id   3626bda85caede6def6c0a55d42584e0
#
_cell.length_a   1.000
_cell.length_b   1.000
_cell.length_c   1.000
_cell.angle_alpha   90.00
_cell.angle_beta   90.00
_cell.angle_gamma   90.00
#
_symmetry.space_group_name_H-M   'P 1'
#
loop_
_entity.id
_entity.type
_entity.pdbx_description
1 polymer ?
#
loop_
_entity_poly.entity_id
_entity_poly.type
_entity_poly.pdbx_seq_one_letter_code
_entity_poly.pdbx_strand_id
1 'polypeptide(L)'
;MENSPDIQIVADELAGMRLDQAAARLFPDYSRAKLQQCIRDAQLLIDGRPGGVRDKVSGGETLSLSVVETAKVSFEPEKLPLEIVFEDAEVMIVNKPADLVVHPAAGNYTGTLLNGLLAYCPALEALPRAGIVHRLDKDTSGLMVVAKTPAAHQSLVMQLQKRTVSRQYDAIVQGVVTAGGTIDAPLGRHPSQRTKRAVSGASDARAAVTHYRVQKRFRSHSHLRMQLETGRTHQIRVHLAHIGYPILGDMTYGGRMSYPRGASPELLECIQQFRRQALHARILGFIHPVEEEYMEWESALPADMQQLLSLLEQDSG
;
A
#
# COMPACT_ATOMS: atom_id res chain seq x y z
N MET A 1 -13.19 -16.84 30.27
CA MET A 1 -14.14 -15.85 30.87
C MET A 1 -15.04 -15.42 29.73
N GLU A 2 -16.34 -15.71 29.81
CA GLU A 2 -17.32 -15.20 28.84
C GLU A 2 -17.40 -13.69 29.05
N ASN A 3 -16.94 -12.93 28.03
CA ASN A 3 -17.10 -11.49 28.02
C ASN A 3 -18.61 -11.19 27.93
N SER A 4 -19.17 -10.49 28.89
CA SER A 4 -20.55 -9.99 28.82
C SER A 4 -20.71 -9.17 27.55
N PRO A 5 -21.82 -9.31 26.79
CA PRO A 5 -22.03 -8.53 25.59
C PRO A 5 -22.03 -7.03 25.88
N ASP A 6 -21.36 -6.25 25.05
CA ASP A 6 -21.48 -4.80 25.05
C ASP A 6 -22.84 -4.43 24.43
N ILE A 7 -23.68 -3.71 25.17
CA ILE A 7 -25.07 -3.42 24.79
C ILE A 7 -25.23 -1.91 24.60
N GLN A 8 -25.73 -1.52 23.44
CA GLN A 8 -26.01 -0.12 23.10
C GLN A 8 -27.42 0.01 22.52
N ILE A 9 -28.08 1.12 22.80
CA ILE A 9 -29.41 1.42 22.24
C ILE A 9 -29.23 2.37 21.04
N VAL A 10 -29.86 2.06 19.93
CA VAL A 10 -29.84 2.89 18.74
C VAL A 10 -30.64 4.16 19.00
N ALA A 11 -29.97 5.30 19.03
CA ALA A 11 -30.65 6.61 19.16
C ALA A 11 -31.51 6.90 17.92
N ASP A 12 -32.61 7.61 18.11
CA ASP A 12 -33.54 8.00 17.02
C ASP A 12 -32.85 8.75 15.87
N GLU A 13 -31.82 9.50 16.20
CA GLU A 13 -30.97 10.21 15.20
C GLU A 13 -30.25 9.26 14.20
N LEU A 14 -30.12 8.00 14.55
CA LEU A 14 -29.49 6.99 13.70
C LEU A 14 -30.52 6.23 12.85
N ALA A 15 -31.83 6.52 13.02
CA ALA A 15 -32.87 5.88 12.24
C ALA A 15 -32.66 6.03 10.74
N GLY A 16 -32.88 4.95 10.00
CA GLY A 16 -32.65 4.88 8.55
C GLY A 16 -31.20 4.65 8.13
N MET A 17 -30.24 4.70 9.06
CA MET A 17 -28.85 4.32 8.78
C MET A 17 -28.73 2.81 8.60
N ARG A 18 -27.68 2.42 7.89
CA ARG A 18 -27.34 1.00 7.77
C ARG A 18 -26.77 0.49 9.10
N LEU A 19 -27.07 -0.75 9.45
CA LEU A 19 -26.62 -1.40 10.67
C LEU A 19 -25.10 -1.28 10.88
N ASP A 20 -24.30 -1.48 9.82
CA ASP A 20 -22.84 -1.34 9.91
C ASP A 20 -22.35 0.09 10.18
N GLN A 21 -23.15 1.09 9.83
CA GLN A 21 -22.84 2.50 10.08
C GLN A 21 -23.29 2.92 11.48
N ALA A 22 -24.47 2.50 11.91
CA ALA A 22 -24.97 2.75 13.25
C ALA A 22 -24.06 2.06 14.30
N ALA A 23 -23.72 0.80 14.07
CA ALA A 23 -22.79 0.06 14.92
C ALA A 23 -21.42 0.77 15.06
N ALA A 24 -20.87 1.30 13.96
CA ALA A 24 -19.58 2.03 14.00
C ALA A 24 -19.63 3.33 14.81
N ARG A 25 -20.80 3.92 15.03
CA ARG A 25 -20.98 5.08 15.92
C ARG A 25 -21.16 4.67 17.37
N LEU A 26 -21.85 3.56 17.61
CA LEU A 26 -22.19 3.08 18.95
C LEU A 26 -21.04 2.30 19.61
N PHE A 27 -20.19 1.67 18.82
CA PHE A 27 -19.02 0.91 19.27
C PHE A 27 -17.72 1.49 18.67
N PRO A 28 -17.28 2.69 19.11
CA PRO A 28 -16.16 3.42 18.49
C PRO A 28 -14.81 2.70 18.63
N ASP A 29 -14.67 1.80 19.59
CA ASP A 29 -13.45 1.01 19.81
C ASP A 29 -13.21 -0.03 18.72
N TYR A 30 -14.22 -0.31 17.89
CA TYR A 30 -14.11 -1.30 16.81
C TYR A 30 -14.11 -0.65 15.43
N SER A 31 -13.22 -1.11 14.56
CA SER A 31 -13.28 -0.68 13.16
C SER A 31 -14.57 -1.14 12.48
N ARG A 32 -15.09 -0.32 11.55
CA ARG A 32 -16.29 -0.68 10.79
C ARG A 32 -16.16 -2.03 10.07
N ALA A 33 -14.97 -2.39 9.61
CA ALA A 33 -14.72 -3.69 8.98
C ALA A 33 -14.87 -4.85 9.97
N LYS A 34 -14.40 -4.68 11.23
CA LYS A 34 -14.59 -5.66 12.31
C LYS A 34 -16.08 -5.80 12.65
N LEU A 35 -16.81 -4.68 12.78
CA LEU A 35 -18.25 -4.70 13.05
C LEU A 35 -19.05 -5.36 11.92
N GLN A 36 -18.71 -5.12 10.65
CA GLN A 36 -19.30 -5.85 9.54
C GLN A 36 -19.02 -7.35 9.59
N GLN A 37 -17.87 -7.76 10.07
CA GLN A 37 -17.58 -9.18 10.29
C GLN A 37 -18.42 -9.72 11.45
N CYS A 38 -18.47 -9.01 12.59
CA CYS A 38 -19.32 -9.40 13.73
C CYS A 38 -20.80 -9.54 13.35
N ILE A 39 -21.33 -8.67 12.47
CA ILE A 39 -22.70 -8.80 11.95
C ILE A 39 -22.85 -10.09 11.14
N ARG A 40 -21.91 -10.40 10.23
CA ARG A 40 -21.95 -11.62 9.40
C ARG A 40 -21.83 -12.90 10.23
N ASP A 41 -21.05 -12.85 11.31
CA ASP A 41 -20.79 -14.00 12.18
C ASP A 41 -21.83 -14.10 13.31
N ALA A 42 -22.92 -13.30 13.27
CA ALA A 42 -23.95 -13.22 14.29
C ALA A 42 -23.40 -12.92 15.71
N GLN A 43 -22.26 -12.22 15.81
CA GLN A 43 -21.68 -11.70 17.04
C GLN A 43 -22.22 -10.32 17.40
N LEU A 44 -22.82 -9.60 16.45
CA LEU A 44 -23.61 -8.39 16.68
C LEU A 44 -25.06 -8.69 16.32
N LEU A 45 -25.91 -8.58 17.32
CA LEU A 45 -27.34 -8.83 17.20
C LEU A 45 -28.13 -7.52 17.32
N ILE A 46 -29.26 -7.44 16.64
CA ILE A 46 -30.26 -6.38 16.77
C ILE A 46 -31.51 -6.99 17.40
N ASP A 47 -31.94 -6.48 18.56
CA ASP A 47 -33.04 -7.03 19.37
C ASP A 47 -32.93 -8.54 19.58
N GLY A 48 -31.69 -9.01 19.84
CA GLY A 48 -31.38 -10.42 20.04
C GLY A 48 -31.40 -11.31 18.78
N ARG A 49 -31.51 -10.73 17.58
CA ARG A 49 -31.55 -11.46 16.28
C ARG A 49 -30.40 -11.07 15.36
N PRO A 50 -29.88 -11.98 14.55
CA PRO A 50 -28.93 -11.66 13.51
C PRO A 50 -29.53 -10.68 12.50
N GLY A 51 -28.78 -9.63 12.13
CA GLY A 51 -29.13 -8.70 11.06
C GLY A 51 -28.17 -8.76 9.89
N GLY A 52 -28.56 -8.20 8.76
CA GLY A 52 -27.69 -8.02 7.60
C GLY A 52 -26.88 -6.73 7.69
N VAL A 53 -25.64 -6.73 7.17
CA VAL A 53 -24.74 -5.55 7.17
C VAL A 53 -25.39 -4.29 6.59
N ARG A 54 -26.35 -4.45 5.66
CA ARG A 54 -27.05 -3.35 4.95
C ARG A 54 -28.44 -3.07 5.50
N ASP A 55 -28.91 -3.82 6.49
CA ASP A 55 -30.21 -3.57 7.09
C ASP A 55 -30.24 -2.17 7.70
N LYS A 56 -31.41 -1.56 7.69
CA LYS A 56 -31.61 -0.23 8.26
C LYS A 56 -32.10 -0.36 9.69
N VAL A 57 -31.52 0.45 10.57
CA VAL A 57 -32.03 0.59 11.95
C VAL A 57 -33.17 1.61 11.99
N SER A 58 -34.10 1.43 12.93
CA SER A 58 -35.31 2.26 13.04
C SER A 58 -35.26 3.29 14.19
N GLY A 59 -34.31 3.13 15.12
CA GLY A 59 -34.25 3.85 16.39
C GLY A 59 -34.98 3.09 17.50
N GLY A 60 -34.38 3.08 18.70
CA GLY A 60 -34.87 2.34 19.87
C GLY A 60 -34.45 0.88 19.93
N GLU A 61 -33.90 0.29 18.86
CA GLU A 61 -33.44 -1.10 18.90
C GLU A 61 -32.20 -1.24 19.79
N THR A 62 -32.04 -2.43 20.35
CA THR A 62 -30.88 -2.81 21.15
C THR A 62 -29.84 -3.54 20.28
N LEU A 63 -28.65 -3.00 20.20
CA LEU A 63 -27.51 -3.71 19.62
C LEU A 63 -26.71 -4.39 20.73
N SER A 64 -26.51 -5.70 20.62
CA SER A 64 -25.68 -6.46 21.55
C SER A 64 -24.48 -7.04 20.79
N LEU A 65 -23.26 -6.63 21.17
CA LEU A 65 -22.01 -7.05 20.57
C LEU A 65 -21.27 -8.02 21.49
N SER A 66 -21.18 -9.26 21.08
CA SER A 66 -20.38 -10.30 21.74
C SER A 66 -19.15 -10.59 20.90
N VAL A 67 -18.09 -9.83 21.10
CA VAL A 67 -16.85 -10.09 20.37
C VAL A 67 -16.19 -11.32 20.97
N VAL A 68 -16.32 -12.45 20.29
CA VAL A 68 -15.38 -13.54 20.50
C VAL A 68 -14.04 -13.04 19.96
N GLU A 69 -13.07 -12.83 20.82
CA GLU A 69 -11.69 -12.62 20.37
C GLU A 69 -11.31 -13.84 19.53
N THR A 70 -11.53 -13.74 18.22
CA THR A 70 -10.84 -14.62 17.27
C THR A 70 -9.35 -14.45 17.58
N ALA A 71 -8.69 -15.55 17.94
CA ALA A 71 -7.26 -15.56 18.21
C ALA A 71 -6.58 -14.58 17.24
N LYS A 72 -5.93 -13.54 17.77
CA LYS A 72 -5.14 -12.62 16.97
C LYS A 72 -4.30 -13.54 16.08
N VAL A 73 -4.41 -13.40 14.77
CA VAL A 73 -3.49 -14.09 13.88
C VAL A 73 -2.12 -13.60 14.29
N SER A 74 -1.47 -14.33 15.20
CA SER A 74 -0.12 -14.00 15.61
C SER A 74 0.77 -14.36 14.43
N PHE A 75 1.48 -13.37 13.95
CA PHE A 75 2.47 -13.58 12.92
C PHE A 75 3.76 -13.97 13.61
N GLU A 76 4.35 -15.10 13.22
CA GLU A 76 5.60 -15.57 13.79
C GLU A 76 6.73 -14.56 13.49
N PRO A 77 7.46 -14.09 14.51
CA PRO A 77 8.67 -13.29 14.31
C PRO A 77 9.73 -14.09 13.55
N GLU A 78 10.34 -13.48 12.53
CA GLU A 78 11.37 -14.15 11.70
C GLU A 78 12.54 -13.19 11.50
N LYS A 79 13.76 -13.64 11.80
CA LYS A 79 14.97 -12.82 11.61
C LYS A 79 15.26 -12.64 10.13
N LEU A 80 14.96 -11.46 9.63
CA LEU A 80 15.25 -11.03 8.27
C LEU A 80 16.20 -9.83 8.28
N PRO A 81 17.08 -9.69 7.29
CA PRO A 81 17.91 -8.51 7.17
C PRO A 81 17.02 -7.29 6.86
N LEU A 82 16.96 -6.33 7.77
CA LEU A 82 16.25 -5.08 7.60
C LEU A 82 17.26 -3.94 7.48
N GLU A 83 17.15 -3.14 6.44
CA GLU A 83 17.91 -1.91 6.29
C GLU A 83 17.09 -0.76 6.91
N ILE A 84 17.46 -0.38 8.14
CA ILE A 84 16.85 0.74 8.87
C ILE A 84 17.60 2.01 8.50
N VAL A 85 16.90 2.94 7.85
CA VAL A 85 17.47 4.24 7.41
C VAL A 85 17.43 5.27 8.54
N PHE A 86 16.37 5.21 9.34
CA PHE A 86 16.15 6.09 10.50
C PHE A 86 15.26 5.37 11.51
N GLU A 87 15.49 5.64 12.77
CA GLU A 87 14.66 5.14 13.86
C GLU A 87 14.72 6.08 15.06
N ASP A 88 13.55 6.33 15.65
CA ASP A 88 13.40 6.99 16.94
C ASP A 88 12.39 6.25 17.84
N ALA A 89 11.81 6.94 18.83
CA ALA A 89 10.80 6.37 19.72
C ALA A 89 9.45 6.12 19.00
N GLU A 90 9.13 6.92 17.98
CA GLU A 90 7.80 6.99 17.36
C GLU A 90 7.71 6.29 15.99
N VAL A 91 8.76 6.41 15.20
CA VAL A 91 8.78 5.92 13.83
C VAL A 91 10.06 5.19 13.48
N MET A 92 9.96 4.33 12.45
CA MET A 92 11.08 3.66 11.83
C MET A 92 10.95 3.81 10.31
N ILE A 93 12.03 4.19 9.63
CA ILE A 93 12.11 4.24 8.18
C ILE A 93 12.93 3.05 7.70
N VAL A 94 12.31 2.20 6.90
CA VAL A 94 12.93 0.98 6.37
C VAL A 94 13.13 1.11 4.86
N ASN A 95 14.33 0.80 4.37
CA ASN A 95 14.58 0.62 2.95
C ASN A 95 14.30 -0.85 2.56
N LYS A 96 13.09 -1.10 2.06
CA LYS A 96 12.66 -2.46 1.69
C LYS A 96 13.40 -2.93 0.44
N PRO A 97 14.06 -4.09 0.44
CA PRO A 97 14.61 -4.68 -0.78
C PRO A 97 13.47 -5.13 -1.73
N ALA A 98 13.82 -5.34 -3.01
CA ALA A 98 12.95 -6.08 -3.92
C ALA A 98 12.80 -7.54 -3.46
N ASP A 99 11.79 -8.24 -3.98
CA ASP A 99 11.45 -9.64 -3.65
C ASP A 99 10.98 -9.89 -2.21
N LEU A 100 10.73 -8.83 -1.42
CA LEU A 100 10.19 -8.93 -0.06
C LEU A 100 8.71 -8.49 -0.03
N VAL A 101 7.84 -9.41 0.37
CA VAL A 101 6.41 -9.14 0.61
C VAL A 101 6.26 -8.33 1.90
N VAL A 102 5.39 -7.32 1.89
CA VAL A 102 5.19 -6.45 3.07
C VAL A 102 4.37 -7.14 4.16
N HIS A 103 3.26 -7.77 3.78
CA HIS A 103 2.31 -8.41 4.71
C HIS A 103 2.05 -9.86 4.34
N PRO A 104 1.89 -10.75 5.31
CA PRO A 104 1.38 -12.09 5.06
C PRO A 104 0.06 -12.06 4.30
N ALA A 105 -0.03 -12.89 3.28
CA ALA A 105 -1.22 -13.06 2.43
C ALA A 105 -1.28 -14.48 1.91
N ALA A 106 -2.39 -14.85 1.25
CA ALA A 106 -2.53 -16.17 0.62
C ALA A 106 -1.32 -16.48 -0.28
N GLY A 107 -0.61 -17.55 0.02
CA GLY A 107 0.63 -17.97 -0.67
C GLY A 107 1.95 -17.39 -0.11
N ASN A 108 1.89 -16.47 0.87
CA ASN A 108 3.08 -15.90 1.53
C ASN A 108 2.72 -15.63 3.00
N TYR A 109 2.77 -16.66 3.83
CA TYR A 109 2.41 -16.56 5.26
C TYR A 109 3.60 -16.19 6.16
N THR A 110 4.82 -16.43 5.70
CA THR A 110 6.10 -16.21 6.38
C THR A 110 7.06 -15.45 5.46
N GLY A 111 8.24 -15.07 5.95
CA GLY A 111 9.25 -14.38 5.16
C GLY A 111 8.82 -12.97 4.70
N THR A 112 7.93 -12.30 5.44
CA THR A 112 7.46 -10.97 5.06
C THR A 112 8.13 -9.88 5.89
N LEU A 113 8.08 -8.63 5.41
CA LEU A 113 8.59 -7.49 6.17
C LEU A 113 7.95 -7.44 7.57
N LEU A 114 6.67 -7.76 7.70
CA LEU A 114 5.98 -7.81 8.99
C LEU A 114 6.64 -8.81 9.95
N ASN A 115 6.98 -10.03 9.48
CA ASN A 115 7.67 -11.03 10.31
C ASN A 115 9.05 -10.53 10.76
N GLY A 116 9.79 -9.85 9.84
CA GLY A 116 11.08 -9.24 10.16
C GLY A 116 10.97 -8.11 11.19
N LEU A 117 9.97 -7.25 11.05
CA LEU A 117 9.71 -6.16 11.99
C LEU A 117 9.36 -6.67 13.39
N LEU A 118 8.55 -7.71 13.52
CA LEU A 118 8.23 -8.34 14.80
C LEU A 118 9.45 -8.96 15.47
N ALA A 119 10.37 -9.56 14.70
CA ALA A 119 11.62 -10.08 15.23
C ALA A 119 12.59 -8.97 15.68
N TYR A 120 12.60 -7.83 14.96
CA TYR A 120 13.43 -6.68 15.28
C TYR A 120 12.91 -5.90 16.48
N CYS A 121 11.61 -5.61 16.51
CA CYS A 121 10.94 -4.84 17.55
C CYS A 121 9.65 -5.56 17.99
N PRO A 122 9.69 -6.47 18.97
CA PRO A 122 8.53 -7.25 19.41
C PRO A 122 7.34 -6.40 19.89
N ALA A 123 7.59 -5.18 20.40
CA ALA A 123 6.55 -4.27 20.84
C ALA A 123 5.56 -3.89 19.73
N LEU A 124 5.94 -4.02 18.46
CA LEU A 124 5.07 -3.76 17.31
C LEU A 124 3.88 -4.72 17.22
N GLU A 125 3.92 -5.87 17.90
CA GLU A 125 2.78 -6.82 17.95
C GLU A 125 1.51 -6.16 18.52
N ALA A 126 1.65 -5.18 19.39
CA ALA A 126 0.53 -4.43 19.97
C ALA A 126 -0.16 -3.52 18.95
N LEU A 127 0.49 -3.20 17.82
CA LEU A 127 -0.01 -2.27 16.83
C LEU A 127 -0.73 -2.97 15.67
N PRO A 128 -1.73 -2.34 15.06
CA PRO A 128 -2.34 -2.85 13.85
C PRO A 128 -1.27 -3.08 12.77
N ARG A 129 -1.20 -4.31 12.23
CA ARG A 129 -0.24 -4.70 11.18
C ARG A 129 1.22 -4.43 11.55
N ALA A 130 1.60 -4.59 12.81
CA ALA A 130 2.94 -4.29 13.31
C ALA A 130 3.40 -2.85 12.94
N GLY A 131 2.51 -1.87 13.03
CA GLY A 131 2.81 -0.47 12.76
C GLY A 131 2.90 -0.09 11.27
N ILE A 132 2.69 -1.02 10.34
CA ILE A 132 2.75 -0.75 8.90
C ILE A 132 1.50 0.02 8.46
N VAL A 133 1.66 1.26 7.98
CA VAL A 133 0.56 2.15 7.58
C VAL A 133 0.37 2.23 6.06
N HIS A 134 1.38 1.86 5.26
CA HIS A 134 1.30 1.78 3.80
C HIS A 134 2.10 0.58 3.29
N ARG A 135 2.10 0.37 1.98
CA ARG A 135 2.77 -0.81 1.39
C ARG A 135 3.46 -0.49 0.08
N LEU A 136 4.49 -1.27 -0.22
CA LEU A 136 5.07 -1.43 -1.54
C LEU A 136 4.70 -2.82 -2.10
N ASP A 137 4.75 -2.97 -3.42
CA ASP A 137 4.62 -4.28 -4.05
C ASP A 137 5.86 -5.15 -3.73
N LYS A 138 5.74 -6.48 -3.82
CA LYS A 138 6.83 -7.43 -3.54
C LYS A 138 8.15 -6.99 -4.17
N ASP A 139 8.12 -6.73 -5.48
CA ASP A 139 9.32 -6.46 -6.29
C ASP A 139 9.64 -4.95 -6.42
N THR A 140 8.91 -4.08 -5.73
CA THR A 140 9.24 -2.66 -5.59
C THR A 140 10.14 -2.48 -4.38
N SER A 141 11.30 -1.86 -4.57
CA SER A 141 12.23 -1.50 -3.50
C SER A 141 12.00 -0.08 -2.99
N GLY A 142 12.60 0.26 -1.85
CA GLY A 142 12.67 1.63 -1.35
C GLY A 142 11.97 1.88 -0.02
N LEU A 143 11.78 3.15 0.31
CA LEU A 143 11.44 3.62 1.63
C LEU A 143 10.00 3.33 2.04
N MET A 144 9.86 2.87 3.28
CA MET A 144 8.59 2.70 3.97
C MET A 144 8.70 3.23 5.40
N VAL A 145 7.60 3.84 5.91
CA VAL A 145 7.48 4.20 7.32
C VAL A 145 6.68 3.15 8.08
N VAL A 146 7.17 2.83 9.28
CA VAL A 146 6.53 1.97 10.28
C VAL A 146 6.33 2.79 11.54
N ALA A 147 5.12 2.82 12.07
CA ALA A 147 4.82 3.44 13.36
C ALA A 147 5.26 2.52 14.50
N LYS A 148 5.85 3.07 15.56
CA LYS A 148 6.27 2.32 16.75
C LYS A 148 5.31 2.51 17.93
N THR A 149 4.43 3.53 17.87
CA THR A 149 3.43 3.83 18.90
C THR A 149 2.02 3.95 18.31
N PRO A 150 0.96 3.77 19.12
CA PRO A 150 -0.42 3.98 18.66
C PRO A 150 -0.68 5.40 18.17
N ALA A 151 -0.10 6.41 18.83
CA ALA A 151 -0.24 7.81 18.47
C ALA A 151 0.41 8.10 17.10
N ALA A 152 1.64 7.61 16.87
CA ALA A 152 2.31 7.71 15.59
C ALA A 152 1.53 6.98 14.47
N HIS A 153 1.00 5.79 14.76
CA HIS A 153 0.17 5.04 13.82
C HIS A 153 -1.06 5.86 13.39
N GLN A 154 -1.79 6.43 14.35
CA GLN A 154 -2.97 7.25 14.06
C GLN A 154 -2.61 8.50 13.25
N SER A 155 -1.55 9.23 13.64
CA SER A 155 -1.07 10.42 12.94
C SER A 155 -0.70 10.11 11.48
N LEU A 156 0.12 9.10 11.25
CA LEU A 156 0.54 8.71 9.90
C LEU A 156 -0.63 8.24 9.02
N VAL A 157 -1.60 7.50 9.59
CA VAL A 157 -2.82 7.10 8.87
C VAL A 157 -3.63 8.34 8.47
N MET A 158 -3.79 9.33 9.35
CA MET A 158 -4.46 10.59 9.01
C MET A 158 -3.72 11.37 7.92
N GLN A 159 -2.40 11.46 7.99
CA GLN A 159 -1.60 12.14 6.98
C GLN A 159 -1.72 11.46 5.60
N LEU A 160 -1.72 10.12 5.56
CA LEU A 160 -1.96 9.35 4.34
C LEU A 160 -3.36 9.57 3.77
N GLN A 161 -4.40 9.68 4.62
CA GLN A 161 -5.77 9.99 4.23
C GLN A 161 -5.90 11.42 3.69
N LYS A 162 -5.22 12.37 4.32
CA LYS A 162 -5.16 13.79 3.90
C LYS A 162 -4.23 14.00 2.69
N ARG A 163 -3.49 12.96 2.25
CA ARG A 163 -2.51 13.00 1.14
C ARG A 163 -1.35 13.97 1.39
N THR A 164 -0.97 14.18 2.65
CA THR A 164 0.14 15.07 3.01
C THR A 164 1.49 14.35 3.10
N VAL A 165 1.51 13.01 3.04
CA VAL A 165 2.74 12.22 2.98
C VAL A 165 3.35 12.30 1.58
N SER A 166 4.55 12.86 1.46
CA SER A 166 5.34 12.90 0.23
C SER A 166 5.86 11.50 -0.09
N ARG A 167 5.56 10.98 -1.26
CA ARG A 167 6.02 9.67 -1.75
C ARG A 167 6.46 9.81 -3.18
N GLN A 168 7.78 9.83 -3.39
CA GLN A 168 8.33 9.93 -4.73
C GLN A 168 9.07 8.64 -5.10
N TYR A 169 8.92 8.26 -6.36
CA TYR A 169 9.49 7.03 -6.90
C TYR A 169 10.31 7.32 -8.14
N ASP A 170 11.34 6.56 -8.36
CA ASP A 170 12.02 6.48 -9.63
C ASP A 170 11.53 5.26 -10.41
N ALA A 171 11.22 5.46 -11.69
CA ALA A 171 10.79 4.40 -12.60
C ALA A 171 11.55 4.47 -13.91
N ILE A 172 11.96 3.30 -14.45
CA ILE A 172 12.49 3.19 -15.81
C ILE A 172 11.39 2.55 -16.65
N VAL A 173 10.96 3.27 -17.70
CA VAL A 173 9.84 2.85 -18.55
C VAL A 173 10.28 2.55 -19.96
N GLN A 174 9.54 1.69 -20.64
CA GLN A 174 9.68 1.44 -22.06
C GLN A 174 9.07 2.60 -22.85
N GLY A 175 9.78 3.08 -23.87
CA GLY A 175 9.35 4.21 -24.69
C GLY A 175 9.96 5.54 -24.26
N VAL A 176 9.96 6.50 -25.19
CA VAL A 176 10.50 7.85 -24.99
C VAL A 176 9.39 8.79 -24.61
N VAL A 177 9.30 9.12 -23.34
CA VAL A 177 8.29 10.05 -22.80
C VAL A 177 8.66 11.47 -23.15
N THR A 178 7.78 12.19 -23.86
CA THR A 178 8.08 13.52 -24.39
C THR A 178 7.93 14.64 -23.37
N ALA A 179 7.02 14.51 -22.42
CA ALA A 179 6.76 15.52 -21.38
C ALA A 179 6.31 14.86 -20.08
N GLY A 180 6.49 15.58 -18.97
CA GLY A 180 5.84 15.23 -17.69
C GLY A 180 4.34 15.45 -17.75
N GLY A 181 3.60 14.90 -16.79
CA GLY A 181 2.16 15.01 -16.75
C GLY A 181 1.53 14.45 -15.47
N THR A 182 0.22 14.42 -15.49
CA THR A 182 -0.61 13.83 -14.43
C THR A 182 -1.52 12.77 -15.02
N ILE A 183 -1.57 11.62 -14.36
CA ILE A 183 -2.51 10.54 -14.67
C ILE A 183 -3.56 10.54 -13.57
N ASP A 184 -4.74 11.04 -13.87
CA ASP A 184 -5.92 11.01 -13.00
C ASP A 184 -6.89 9.99 -13.59
N ALA A 185 -6.76 8.74 -13.13
CA ALA A 185 -7.53 7.62 -13.67
C ALA A 185 -7.88 6.63 -12.56
N PRO A 186 -9.18 6.39 -12.29
CA PRO A 186 -9.59 5.53 -11.19
C PRO A 186 -9.19 4.07 -11.43
N LEU A 187 -8.81 3.39 -10.35
CA LEU A 187 -8.35 2.01 -10.38
C LEU A 187 -9.36 1.06 -9.73
N GLY A 188 -9.73 0.01 -10.48
CA GLY A 188 -10.56 -1.09 -10.05
C GLY A 188 -9.85 -2.44 -10.16
N ARG A 189 -10.58 -3.53 -9.90
CA ARG A 189 -10.13 -4.88 -10.22
C ARG A 189 -10.17 -5.10 -11.72
N HIS A 190 -9.19 -5.83 -12.26
CA HIS A 190 -9.25 -6.24 -13.66
C HIS A 190 -10.44 -7.17 -13.90
N PRO A 191 -11.26 -6.96 -14.94
CA PRO A 191 -12.52 -7.68 -15.13
C PRO A 191 -12.37 -9.21 -15.21
N SER A 192 -11.27 -9.71 -15.78
CA SER A 192 -11.05 -11.16 -15.98
C SER A 192 -9.87 -11.73 -15.15
N GLN A 193 -8.94 -10.91 -14.67
CA GLN A 193 -7.73 -11.37 -13.96
C GLN A 193 -7.71 -10.85 -12.53
N ARG A 194 -8.16 -11.67 -11.58
CA ARG A 194 -8.36 -11.28 -10.15
C ARG A 194 -7.13 -10.70 -9.47
N THR A 195 -5.94 -11.10 -9.89
CA THR A 195 -4.65 -10.63 -9.33
C THR A 195 -4.21 -9.27 -9.90
N LYS A 196 -4.81 -8.82 -11.00
CA LYS A 196 -4.50 -7.55 -11.65
C LYS A 196 -5.44 -6.42 -11.26
N ARG A 197 -4.94 -5.21 -11.42
CA ARG A 197 -5.70 -3.96 -11.39
C ARG A 197 -5.78 -3.38 -12.79
N ALA A 198 -6.78 -2.53 -13.03
CA ALA A 198 -6.95 -1.83 -14.29
C ALA A 198 -7.52 -0.43 -14.05
N VAL A 199 -7.25 0.50 -14.94
CA VAL A 199 -8.05 1.73 -15.04
C VAL A 199 -9.48 1.32 -15.40
N SER A 200 -10.43 1.77 -14.61
CA SER A 200 -11.83 1.34 -14.71
C SER A 200 -12.78 2.45 -14.26
N GLY A 201 -13.88 2.61 -14.99
CA GLY A 201 -15.03 3.44 -14.57
C GLY A 201 -16.08 2.67 -13.75
N ALA A 202 -15.81 1.42 -13.35
CA ALA A 202 -16.75 0.62 -12.57
C ALA A 202 -17.04 1.23 -11.19
N SER A 203 -18.17 0.91 -10.61
CA SER A 203 -18.65 1.48 -9.33
C SER A 203 -17.75 1.16 -8.12
N ASP A 204 -16.89 0.14 -8.22
CA ASP A 204 -15.90 -0.24 -7.21
C ASP A 204 -14.52 0.39 -7.43
N ALA A 205 -14.33 1.10 -8.55
CA ALA A 205 -13.09 1.79 -8.84
C ALA A 205 -12.89 2.98 -7.88
N ARG A 206 -11.63 3.19 -7.49
CA ARG A 206 -11.25 4.25 -6.54
C ARG A 206 -10.37 5.27 -7.23
N ALA A 207 -10.61 6.55 -6.95
CA ALA A 207 -9.79 7.65 -7.44
C ALA A 207 -8.30 7.38 -7.20
N ALA A 208 -7.51 7.62 -8.22
CA ALA A 208 -6.06 7.43 -8.20
C ALA A 208 -5.39 8.51 -9.05
N VAL A 209 -4.44 9.23 -8.45
CA VAL A 209 -3.71 10.33 -9.09
C VAL A 209 -2.22 10.09 -8.94
N THR A 210 -1.51 10.15 -10.07
CA THR A 210 -0.06 9.99 -10.17
C THR A 210 0.52 11.10 -11.03
N HIS A 211 1.44 11.89 -10.48
CA HIS A 211 2.21 12.87 -11.23
C HIS A 211 3.52 12.25 -11.69
N TYR A 212 4.03 12.65 -12.85
CA TYR A 212 5.33 12.19 -13.33
C TYR A 212 6.10 13.30 -14.03
N ARG A 213 7.42 13.26 -13.88
CA ARG A 213 8.39 14.14 -14.55
C ARG A 213 9.47 13.31 -15.21
N VAL A 214 9.86 13.70 -16.41
CA VAL A 214 10.96 13.06 -17.12
C VAL A 214 12.28 13.54 -16.50
N GLN A 215 13.07 12.59 -15.99
CA GLN A 215 14.41 12.85 -15.48
C GLN A 215 15.45 12.75 -16.60
N LYS A 216 15.33 11.68 -17.41
CA LYS A 216 16.22 11.46 -18.54
C LYS A 216 15.52 10.65 -19.64
N ARG A 217 15.85 10.94 -20.89
CA ARG A 217 15.41 10.19 -22.07
C ARG A 217 16.58 9.43 -22.64
N PHE A 218 16.30 8.21 -23.06
CA PHE A 218 17.23 7.34 -23.77
C PHE A 218 16.65 7.00 -25.14
N ARG A 219 17.39 6.28 -26.00
CA ARG A 219 16.93 5.94 -27.36
C ARG A 219 15.56 5.24 -27.41
N SER A 220 15.23 4.40 -26.44
CA SER A 220 13.97 3.65 -26.41
C SER A 220 13.35 3.53 -25.02
N HIS A 221 13.91 4.19 -24.03
CA HIS A 221 13.45 4.16 -22.63
C HIS A 221 13.45 5.57 -22.03
N SER A 222 12.80 5.73 -20.88
CA SER A 222 12.84 6.97 -20.11
C SER A 222 12.97 6.68 -18.63
N HIS A 223 13.75 7.52 -17.94
CA HIS A 223 13.78 7.58 -16.48
C HIS A 223 12.80 8.64 -16.01
N LEU A 224 11.86 8.26 -15.15
CA LEU A 224 10.80 9.12 -14.63
C LEU A 224 10.88 9.25 -13.12
N ARG A 225 10.63 10.45 -12.59
CA ARG A 225 10.29 10.70 -11.20
C ARG A 225 8.76 10.73 -11.08
N MET A 226 8.22 9.89 -10.22
CA MET A 226 6.79 9.77 -9.95
C MET A 226 6.47 10.37 -8.59
N GLN A 227 5.31 11.01 -8.44
CA GLN A 227 4.78 11.47 -7.16
C GLN A 227 3.34 11.01 -7.00
N LEU A 228 3.03 10.42 -5.85
CA LEU A 228 1.72 9.86 -5.56
C LEU A 228 0.89 10.79 -4.66
N GLU A 229 -0.33 11.14 -5.09
CA GLU A 229 -1.35 11.63 -4.16
C GLU A 229 -2.08 10.49 -3.46
N THR A 230 -2.33 9.41 -4.16
CA THR A 230 -3.03 8.22 -3.67
C THR A 230 -2.09 7.01 -3.70
N GLY A 231 -2.39 5.98 -2.92
CA GLY A 231 -1.58 4.74 -2.85
C GLY A 231 -2.45 3.50 -3.09
N ARG A 232 -2.96 3.32 -4.33
CA ARG A 232 -3.72 2.12 -4.68
C ARG A 232 -2.78 0.99 -5.09
N THR A 233 -3.21 -0.24 -4.90
CA THR A 233 -2.45 -1.44 -5.30
C THR A 233 -2.04 -1.34 -6.76
N HIS A 234 -0.74 -1.51 -7.05
CA HIS A 234 -0.12 -1.45 -8.38
C HIS A 234 -0.32 -0.10 -9.12
N GLN A 235 -0.62 1.00 -8.41
CA GLN A 235 -1.06 2.26 -9.03
C GLN A 235 -0.10 2.76 -10.10
N ILE A 236 1.17 2.98 -9.79
CA ILE A 236 2.16 3.51 -10.75
C ILE A 236 2.26 2.57 -11.95
N ARG A 237 2.31 1.27 -11.73
CA ARG A 237 2.46 0.24 -12.74
C ARG A 237 1.30 0.25 -13.75
N VAL A 238 0.08 0.30 -13.23
CA VAL A 238 -1.15 0.36 -14.05
C VAL A 238 -1.26 1.70 -14.79
N HIS A 239 -0.99 2.82 -14.10
CA HIS A 239 -1.06 4.15 -14.70
C HIS A 239 -0.07 4.31 -15.86
N LEU A 240 1.19 3.90 -15.66
CA LEU A 240 2.19 3.99 -16.71
C LEU A 240 1.87 3.06 -17.90
N ALA A 241 1.40 1.84 -17.65
CA ALA A 241 0.94 0.95 -18.70
C ALA A 241 -0.27 1.53 -19.46
N HIS A 242 -1.21 2.17 -18.74
CA HIS A 242 -2.39 2.80 -19.32
C HIS A 242 -2.05 3.91 -20.33
N ILE A 243 -1.03 4.73 -20.04
CA ILE A 243 -0.57 5.79 -20.94
C ILE A 243 0.45 5.30 -22.00
N GLY A 244 0.66 3.99 -22.12
CA GLY A 244 1.52 3.38 -23.14
C GLY A 244 3.02 3.36 -22.81
N TYR A 245 3.43 3.67 -21.59
CA TYR A 245 4.81 3.64 -21.10
C TYR A 245 4.98 2.66 -19.95
N PRO A 246 4.83 1.33 -20.18
CA PRO A 246 4.91 0.35 -19.11
C PRO A 246 6.32 0.32 -18.50
N ILE A 247 6.39 -0.02 -17.21
CA ILE A 247 7.66 -0.13 -16.48
C ILE A 247 8.49 -1.28 -17.07
N LEU A 248 9.78 -1.06 -17.29
CA LEU A 248 10.71 -2.10 -17.73
C LEU A 248 10.76 -3.23 -16.68
N GLY A 249 10.75 -4.47 -17.14
CA GLY A 249 10.81 -5.66 -16.30
C GLY A 249 9.52 -6.02 -15.56
N ASP A 250 8.44 -5.23 -15.68
CA ASP A 250 7.15 -5.55 -15.07
C ASP A 250 6.48 -6.74 -15.76
N MET A 251 6.57 -7.91 -15.14
CA MET A 251 6.00 -9.16 -15.68
C MET A 251 4.47 -9.17 -15.73
N THR A 252 3.81 -8.24 -15.04
CA THR A 252 2.34 -8.18 -14.95
C THR A 252 1.75 -7.21 -15.96
N TYR A 253 2.35 -6.02 -16.09
CA TYR A 253 1.84 -4.90 -16.89
C TYR A 253 2.79 -4.44 -18.00
N GLY A 254 4.02 -4.95 -18.03
CA GLY A 254 5.09 -4.50 -18.94
C GLY A 254 4.86 -4.81 -20.42
N GLY A 255 3.97 -5.76 -20.72
CA GLY A 255 3.74 -6.18 -22.10
C GLY A 255 4.98 -6.84 -22.75
N ARG A 256 5.14 -6.66 -24.06
CA ARG A 256 6.33 -7.15 -24.78
C ARG A 256 7.52 -6.26 -24.47
N MET A 257 8.65 -6.88 -24.11
CA MET A 257 9.90 -6.16 -23.85
C MET A 257 10.37 -5.45 -25.11
N SER A 258 10.74 -4.16 -24.97
CA SER A 258 11.32 -3.36 -26.05
C SER A 258 12.84 -3.35 -25.94
N TYR A 259 13.51 -3.58 -27.06
CA TYR A 259 14.98 -3.54 -27.14
C TYR A 259 15.42 -2.42 -28.08
N PRO A 260 16.40 -1.56 -27.70
CA PRO A 260 16.94 -0.56 -28.60
C PRO A 260 17.60 -1.22 -29.84
N ARG A 261 17.36 -0.70 -31.03
CA ARG A 261 18.02 -1.20 -32.24
C ARG A 261 19.50 -0.93 -32.15
N GLY A 262 20.34 -1.94 -32.38
CA GLY A 262 21.81 -1.81 -32.34
C GLY A 262 22.35 -1.55 -30.93
N ALA A 263 21.59 -1.92 -29.89
CA ALA A 263 22.06 -1.87 -28.51
C ALA A 263 23.26 -2.81 -28.31
N SER A 264 24.13 -2.47 -27.35
CA SER A 264 25.24 -3.32 -26.97
C SER A 264 24.76 -4.68 -26.42
N PRO A 265 25.55 -5.75 -26.58
CA PRO A 265 25.22 -7.05 -25.99
C PRO A 265 24.96 -6.95 -24.49
N GLU A 266 25.74 -6.13 -23.78
CA GLU A 266 25.63 -5.93 -22.31
C GLU A 266 24.29 -5.29 -21.93
N LEU A 267 23.82 -4.28 -22.69
CA LEU A 267 22.52 -3.66 -22.46
C LEU A 267 21.38 -4.65 -22.73
N LEU A 268 21.49 -5.40 -23.84
CA LEU A 268 20.48 -6.42 -24.18
C LEU A 268 20.37 -7.47 -23.10
N GLU A 269 21.49 -7.97 -22.60
CA GLU A 269 21.53 -8.94 -21.51
C GLU A 269 20.95 -8.36 -20.21
N CYS A 270 21.33 -7.14 -19.84
CA CYS A 270 20.81 -6.44 -18.67
C CYS A 270 19.28 -6.31 -18.74
N ILE A 271 18.73 -5.85 -19.88
CA ILE A 271 17.28 -5.75 -20.08
C ILE A 271 16.60 -7.12 -19.99
N GLN A 272 17.18 -8.16 -20.60
CA GLN A 272 16.62 -9.52 -20.58
C GLN A 272 16.60 -10.14 -19.19
N GLN A 273 17.61 -9.85 -18.39
CA GLN A 273 17.73 -10.37 -17.00
C GLN A 273 16.93 -9.55 -15.99
N PHE A 274 16.48 -8.35 -16.35
CA PHE A 274 15.70 -7.49 -15.43
C PHE A 274 14.27 -8.00 -15.29
N ARG A 275 14.02 -8.85 -14.27
CA ARG A 275 12.77 -9.62 -14.09
C ARG A 275 11.82 -9.05 -13.03
N ARG A 276 12.00 -7.81 -12.63
CA ARG A 276 11.12 -7.09 -11.72
C ARG A 276 10.76 -5.73 -12.29
N GLN A 277 9.69 -5.09 -11.80
CA GLN A 277 9.43 -3.70 -12.18
C GLN A 277 10.62 -2.80 -11.76
N ALA A 278 11.19 -2.07 -12.70
CA ALA A 278 12.21 -1.06 -12.45
C ALA A 278 11.57 0.16 -11.76
N LEU A 279 11.16 -0.04 -10.49
CA LEU A 279 10.44 0.91 -9.65
C LEU A 279 11.04 0.92 -8.26
N HIS A 280 11.34 2.11 -7.75
CA HIS A 280 11.97 2.32 -6.45
C HIS A 280 11.33 3.50 -5.71
N ALA A 281 10.88 3.30 -4.48
CA ALA A 281 10.35 4.34 -3.60
C ALA A 281 11.53 5.15 -3.03
N ARG A 282 11.90 6.23 -3.73
CA ARG A 282 13.14 6.97 -3.50
C ARG A 282 13.05 7.95 -2.36
N ILE A 283 11.96 8.72 -2.29
CA ILE A 283 11.80 9.79 -1.29
C ILE A 283 10.52 9.54 -0.51
N LEU A 284 10.62 9.66 0.81
CA LEU A 284 9.52 9.58 1.74
C LEU A 284 9.60 10.76 2.71
N GLY A 285 8.53 11.57 2.77
CA GLY A 285 8.47 12.70 3.69
C GLY A 285 7.09 12.84 4.32
N PHE A 286 7.07 13.25 5.58
CA PHE A 286 5.86 13.47 6.36
C PHE A 286 6.14 14.39 7.55
N ILE A 287 5.07 14.89 8.19
CA ILE A 287 5.19 15.62 9.46
C ILE A 287 5.39 14.60 10.57
N HIS A 288 6.48 14.73 11.33
CA HIS A 288 6.78 13.82 12.43
C HIS A 288 5.66 13.85 13.49
N PRO A 289 5.17 12.67 13.97
CA PRO A 289 3.99 12.60 14.84
C PRO A 289 4.08 13.36 16.16
N VAL A 290 5.27 13.56 16.69
CA VAL A 290 5.54 14.23 17.99
C VAL A 290 6.24 15.56 17.79
N GLU A 291 7.31 15.59 17.00
CA GLU A 291 8.08 16.82 16.76
C GLU A 291 7.29 17.87 15.95
N GLU A 292 6.24 17.46 15.25
CA GLU A 292 5.40 18.29 14.38
C GLU A 292 6.17 19.00 13.25
N GLU A 293 7.41 18.57 12.99
CA GLU A 293 8.28 19.05 11.92
C GLU A 293 8.20 18.16 10.68
N TYR A 294 8.34 18.76 9.50
CA TYR A 294 8.44 17.98 8.25
C TYR A 294 9.83 17.34 8.17
N MET A 295 9.84 16.03 8.06
CA MET A 295 11.05 15.24 7.88
C MET A 295 10.98 14.47 6.54
N GLU A 296 12.12 14.36 5.86
CA GLU A 296 12.23 13.68 4.57
C GLU A 296 13.49 12.82 4.53
N TRP A 297 13.35 11.64 3.98
CA TRP A 297 14.43 10.69 3.76
C TRP A 297 14.51 10.34 2.29
N GLU A 298 15.73 10.12 1.82
CA GLU A 298 16.03 9.68 0.46
C GLU A 298 16.89 8.42 0.51
N SER A 299 16.59 7.44 -0.35
CA SER A 299 17.41 6.24 -0.55
C SER A 299 18.06 6.25 -1.93
N ALA A 300 19.27 5.70 -2.04
CA ALA A 300 19.92 5.50 -3.33
C ALA A 300 19.14 4.49 -4.18
N LEU A 301 19.21 4.62 -5.51
CA LEU A 301 18.69 3.58 -6.39
C LEU A 301 19.41 2.25 -6.12
N PRO A 302 18.70 1.11 -6.17
CA PRO A 302 19.33 -0.19 -6.04
C PRO A 302 20.28 -0.49 -7.19
N ALA A 303 21.29 -1.30 -6.95
CA ALA A 303 22.41 -1.55 -7.86
C ALA A 303 21.97 -1.99 -9.27
N ASP A 304 20.94 -2.83 -9.37
CA ASP A 304 20.38 -3.28 -10.66
C ASP A 304 19.78 -2.13 -11.48
N MET A 305 19.08 -1.18 -10.83
CA MET A 305 18.57 0.01 -11.53
C MET A 305 19.69 1.00 -11.88
N GLN A 306 20.72 1.14 -11.02
CA GLN A 306 21.88 1.97 -11.34
C GLN A 306 22.65 1.43 -12.57
N GLN A 307 22.89 0.13 -12.60
CA GLN A 307 23.53 -0.55 -13.74
C GLN A 307 22.71 -0.36 -15.01
N LEU A 308 21.41 -0.57 -14.97
CA LEU A 308 20.52 -0.39 -16.11
C LEU A 308 20.58 1.05 -16.65
N LEU A 309 20.51 2.06 -15.77
CA LEU A 309 20.60 3.47 -16.17
C LEU A 309 21.95 3.78 -16.81
N SER A 310 23.05 3.30 -16.25
CA SER A 310 24.39 3.50 -16.80
C SER A 310 24.52 2.92 -18.24
N LEU A 311 24.01 1.71 -18.44
CA LEU A 311 24.03 1.07 -19.77
C LEU A 311 23.12 1.80 -20.80
N LEU A 312 21.94 2.26 -20.36
CA LEU A 312 21.04 3.07 -21.20
C LEU A 312 21.68 4.43 -21.57
N GLU A 313 22.47 5.02 -20.69
CA GLU A 313 23.22 6.25 -20.97
C GLU A 313 24.30 6.03 -22.01
N GLN A 314 25.10 4.99 -21.85
CA GLN A 314 26.15 4.61 -22.81
C GLN A 314 25.58 4.29 -24.21
N ASP A 315 24.41 3.65 -24.25
CA ASP A 315 23.72 3.32 -25.51
C ASP A 315 23.13 4.56 -26.20
N SER A 316 22.99 5.68 -25.52
CA SER A 316 22.36 6.90 -26.03
C SER A 316 23.39 7.94 -26.52
N GLY A 317 24.66 7.78 -26.19
CA GLY A 317 25.78 8.60 -26.68
C GLY A 317 26.25 8.09 -28.01
#